data_2f2d0b17bce5e9dca4d21e0bad7dd3ec
#
_entry.id   2f2d0b17bce5e9dca4d21e0bad7dd3ec
#
_cell.length_a   1.000
_cell.length_b   1.000
_cell.length_c   1.000
_cell.angle_alpha   90.00
_cell.angle_beta   90.00
_cell.angle_gamma   90.00
#
_symmetry.space_group_name_H-M   'P 1'
#
loop_
_entity.id
_entity.type
_entity.pdbx_description
1 polymer ?
#
loop_
_entity_poly.entity_id
_entity_poly.type
_entity_poly.pdbx_seq_one_letter_code
_entity_poly.pdbx_strand_id
1 'polypeptide(L)'
;YLCKQKQAATTKNGKPYENVILQDKTGMLDGKIWDPNSLGIDDFDALDYIEVVGDVTTFAGAMQLNIKRVRKAHEGEYNPADYLPVSENSTDDMYGQIIGMIKSVKNEYLSALLNKLFVEDKEFLKSFQEHSAAKTVHHGFIGGLMEHTLSVTKLCDYMANAYPLLKRDLLITASLLHDVGKTKELSSFPMNDYTDEGQLLGHI
;
A
#
# COMPACT_ATOMS: atom_id res chain seq x y z
N TYR A 1 15.93 2.25 -4.41
CA TYR A 1 14.97 3.09 -3.65
C TYR A 1 13.69 3.31 -4.44
N LEU A 2 12.59 3.58 -3.72
CA LEU A 2 11.40 4.19 -4.29
C LEU A 2 11.61 5.71 -4.35
N CYS A 3 11.44 6.32 -5.51
CA CYS A 3 11.39 7.77 -5.64
C CYS A 3 10.04 8.30 -5.13
N LYS A 4 9.95 8.69 -3.86
CA LYS A 4 8.67 9.17 -3.30
C LYS A 4 8.23 10.50 -3.90
N GLN A 5 9.18 11.37 -4.22
CA GLN A 5 8.94 12.68 -4.80
C GLN A 5 10.12 13.12 -5.66
N LYS A 6 9.85 13.76 -6.80
CA LYS A 6 10.82 14.41 -7.67
C LYS A 6 10.35 15.80 -7.98
N GLN A 7 11.22 16.80 -7.79
CA GLN A 7 10.92 18.19 -8.02
C GLN A 7 12.10 18.92 -8.66
N ALA A 8 11.88 19.46 -9.85
CA ALA A 8 12.84 20.35 -10.48
C ALA A 8 12.93 21.69 -9.73
N ALA A 9 14.15 22.20 -9.59
CA ALA A 9 14.45 23.45 -8.92
C ALA A 9 15.64 24.15 -9.59
N THR A 10 15.88 25.39 -9.19
CA THR A 10 16.97 26.21 -9.73
C THR A 10 17.81 26.78 -8.60
N THR A 11 19.11 26.66 -8.72
CA THR A 11 20.05 27.25 -7.76
C THR A 11 20.02 28.79 -7.83
N LYS A 12 20.57 29.48 -6.83
CA LYS A 12 20.72 30.95 -6.82
C LYS A 12 21.48 31.48 -8.05
N ASN A 13 22.32 30.65 -8.67
CA ASN A 13 23.11 30.97 -9.86
C ASN A 13 22.43 30.58 -11.18
N GLY A 14 21.14 30.24 -11.16
CA GLY A 14 20.36 29.88 -12.35
C GLY A 14 20.61 28.47 -12.88
N LYS A 15 21.39 27.60 -12.20
CA LYS A 15 21.60 26.22 -12.65
C LYS A 15 20.44 25.34 -12.23
N PRO A 16 19.89 24.51 -13.13
CA PRO A 16 18.84 23.55 -12.79
C PRO A 16 19.42 22.44 -11.91
N TYR A 17 18.60 21.94 -10.99
CA TYR A 17 18.86 20.74 -10.21
C TYR A 17 17.55 20.07 -9.84
N GLU A 18 17.59 18.83 -9.39
CA GLU A 18 16.39 18.11 -8.92
C GLU A 18 16.53 17.74 -7.45
N ASN A 19 15.43 17.95 -6.72
CA ASN A 19 15.22 17.40 -5.40
C ASN A 19 14.50 16.08 -5.54
N VAL A 20 14.98 15.06 -4.84
CA VAL A 20 14.42 13.72 -4.85
C VAL A 20 14.26 13.25 -3.41
N ILE A 21 13.10 12.74 -3.05
CA ILE A 21 12.91 12.04 -1.77
C ILE A 21 12.95 10.53 -2.08
N LEU A 22 13.98 9.88 -1.56
CA LEU A 22 14.18 8.44 -1.65
C LEU A 22 13.55 7.76 -0.45
N GLN A 23 12.88 6.64 -0.66
CA GLN A 23 12.23 5.86 0.40
C GLN A 23 12.62 4.39 0.29
N ASP A 24 12.84 3.77 1.44
CA ASP A 24 12.85 2.33 1.63
C ASP A 24 12.14 1.97 2.95
N LYS A 25 12.10 0.69 3.34
CA LYS A 25 11.45 0.24 4.58
C LYS A 25 12.07 0.81 5.86
N THR A 26 13.27 1.40 5.79
CA THR A 26 13.96 1.96 6.95
C THR A 26 13.69 3.44 7.15
N GLY A 27 13.18 4.13 6.11
CA GLY A 27 12.82 5.54 6.17
C GLY A 27 12.98 6.29 4.86
N MET A 28 13.18 7.59 4.98
CA MET A 28 13.33 8.51 3.86
C MET A 28 14.69 9.20 3.89
N LEU A 29 15.26 9.47 2.72
CA LEU A 29 16.52 10.16 2.52
C LEU A 29 16.35 11.26 1.47
N ASP A 30 16.80 12.48 1.78
CA ASP A 30 16.86 13.58 0.82
C ASP A 30 17.98 13.33 -0.21
N GLY A 31 17.67 13.46 -1.48
CA GLY A 31 18.58 13.31 -2.61
C GLY A 31 18.65 14.57 -3.47
N LYS A 32 19.81 14.84 -4.03
CA LYS A 32 20.04 15.95 -4.96
C LYS A 32 20.72 15.46 -6.23
N ILE A 33 20.19 15.85 -7.37
CA ILE A 33 20.81 15.70 -8.69
C ILE A 33 21.21 17.09 -9.16
N TRP A 34 22.49 17.42 -9.00
CA TRP A 34 23.00 18.78 -9.26
C TRP A 34 23.15 19.10 -10.75
N ASP A 35 23.19 18.08 -11.61
CA ASP A 35 23.23 18.23 -13.06
C ASP A 35 22.33 17.16 -13.70
N PRO A 36 21.01 17.45 -13.83
CA PRO A 36 20.03 16.49 -14.36
C PRO A 36 20.29 16.05 -15.81
N ASN A 37 21.09 16.83 -16.56
CA ASN A 37 21.40 16.52 -17.97
C ASN A 37 22.74 15.80 -18.14
N SER A 38 23.42 15.43 -17.04
CA SER A 38 24.71 14.75 -17.12
C SER A 38 24.58 13.28 -17.51
N LEU A 39 25.65 12.76 -18.09
CA LEU A 39 25.74 11.32 -18.44
C LEU A 39 25.58 10.45 -17.18
N GLY A 40 24.67 9.48 -17.26
CA GLY A 40 24.35 8.57 -16.14
C GLY A 40 23.17 9.00 -15.29
N ILE A 41 22.50 10.10 -15.64
CA ILE A 41 21.21 10.46 -15.12
C ILE A 41 20.16 10.07 -16.17
N ASP A 42 19.51 8.93 -15.98
CA ASP A 42 18.42 8.47 -16.84
C ASP A 42 17.11 9.13 -16.43
N ASP A 43 16.13 9.14 -17.31
CA ASP A 43 14.81 9.69 -17.03
C ASP A 43 14.00 8.75 -16.12
N PHE A 44 13.37 9.33 -15.12
CA PHE A 44 12.49 8.63 -14.16
C PHE A 44 11.48 9.61 -13.56
N ASP A 45 10.40 9.09 -13.01
CA ASP A 45 9.35 9.88 -12.40
C ASP A 45 9.21 9.62 -10.89
N ALA A 46 8.40 10.43 -10.23
CA ALA A 46 7.94 10.12 -8.88
C ALA A 46 7.18 8.79 -8.91
N LEU A 47 7.36 7.99 -7.86
CA LEU A 47 6.85 6.64 -7.67
C LEU A 47 7.54 5.55 -8.50
N ASP A 48 8.56 5.87 -9.29
CA ASP A 48 9.42 4.86 -9.88
C ASP A 48 10.38 4.24 -8.84
N TYR A 49 10.68 2.97 -9.04
CA TYR A 49 11.80 2.32 -8.36
C TYR A 49 13.08 2.62 -9.12
N ILE A 50 14.08 3.12 -8.42
CA ILE A 50 15.32 3.61 -9.03
C ILE A 50 16.54 3.02 -8.34
N GLU A 51 17.57 2.77 -9.13
CA GLU A 51 18.91 2.51 -8.64
C GLU A 51 19.73 3.80 -8.68
N VAL A 52 20.36 4.12 -7.57
CA VAL A 52 21.14 5.37 -7.43
C VAL A 52 22.56 5.09 -6.97
N VAL A 53 23.50 5.87 -7.50
CA VAL A 53 24.89 5.90 -7.05
C VAL A 53 25.24 7.35 -6.73
N GLY A 54 25.82 7.58 -5.56
CA GLY A 54 26.15 8.93 -5.10
C GLY A 54 26.93 8.95 -3.81
N ASP A 55 27.22 10.14 -3.32
CA ASP A 55 27.95 10.37 -2.08
C ASP A 55 26.98 10.89 -1.00
N VAL A 56 27.02 10.26 0.16
CA VAL A 56 26.28 10.75 1.34
C VAL A 56 27.05 11.94 1.93
N THR A 57 26.34 13.05 2.14
CA THR A 57 26.87 14.26 2.77
C THR A 57 25.94 14.69 3.90
N THR A 58 26.42 15.56 4.75
CA THR A 58 25.59 16.20 5.79
C THR A 58 25.33 17.66 5.40
N PHE A 59 24.08 18.04 5.31
CA PHE A 59 23.67 19.42 5.07
C PHE A 59 22.67 19.86 6.16
N ALA A 60 22.97 21.00 6.81
CA ALA A 60 22.15 21.54 7.90
C ALA A 60 21.81 20.53 9.02
N GLY A 61 22.73 19.58 9.29
CA GLY A 61 22.56 18.55 10.34
C GLY A 61 21.79 17.29 9.89
N ALA A 62 21.30 17.24 8.65
CA ALA A 62 20.63 16.08 8.07
C ALA A 62 21.50 15.39 7.00
N MET A 63 21.37 14.06 6.88
CA MET A 63 22.01 13.31 5.80
C MET A 63 21.31 13.60 4.46
N GLN A 64 22.12 13.72 3.41
CA GLN A 64 21.66 13.96 2.04
C GLN A 64 22.50 13.16 1.07
N LEU A 65 21.88 12.57 0.05
CA LEU A 65 22.57 11.85 -1.02
C LEU A 65 22.77 12.77 -2.23
N ASN A 66 24.03 13.05 -2.58
CA ASN A 66 24.38 13.69 -3.85
C ASN A 66 24.43 12.63 -4.94
N ILE A 67 23.37 12.54 -5.73
CA ILE A 67 23.18 11.50 -6.76
C ILE A 67 24.05 11.86 -7.98
N LYS A 68 24.90 10.91 -8.39
CA LYS A 68 25.79 11.02 -9.55
C LYS A 68 25.31 10.18 -10.73
N ARG A 69 24.60 9.08 -10.43
CA ARG A 69 23.96 8.22 -11.43
C ARG A 69 22.61 7.78 -10.91
N VAL A 70 21.67 7.69 -11.79
CA VAL A 70 20.35 7.12 -11.52
C VAL A 70 19.86 6.41 -12.77
N ARG A 71 19.25 5.25 -12.58
CA ARG A 71 18.45 4.58 -13.60
C ARG A 71 17.15 4.05 -13.01
N LYS A 72 16.16 3.92 -13.85
CA LYS A 72 14.92 3.23 -13.48
C LYS A 72 15.19 1.74 -13.32
N ALA A 73 14.72 1.15 -12.24
CA ALA A 73 14.79 -0.30 -12.03
C ALA A 73 13.70 -1.00 -12.85
N HIS A 74 14.04 -2.17 -13.43
CA HIS A 74 13.11 -2.99 -14.17
C HIS A 74 12.31 -3.90 -13.23
N GLU A 75 11.16 -4.34 -13.70
CA GLU A 75 10.34 -5.33 -12.99
C GLU A 75 11.17 -6.61 -12.74
N GLY A 76 11.15 -7.09 -11.49
CA GLY A 76 11.97 -8.22 -11.04
C GLY A 76 13.34 -7.85 -10.44
N GLU A 77 13.82 -6.61 -10.56
CA GLU A 77 15.07 -6.14 -9.92
C GLU A 77 14.84 -5.69 -8.46
N TYR A 78 13.60 -5.54 -8.03
CA TYR A 78 13.25 -5.07 -6.68
C TYR A 78 12.05 -5.83 -6.12
N ASN A 79 11.96 -5.85 -4.78
CA ASN A 79 10.77 -6.33 -4.08
C ASN A 79 10.08 -5.12 -3.44
N PRO A 80 8.83 -4.78 -3.79
CA PRO A 80 8.09 -3.65 -3.22
C PRO A 80 8.05 -3.63 -1.69
N ALA A 81 8.04 -4.80 -1.03
CA ALA A 81 8.06 -4.93 0.42
C ALA A 81 9.33 -4.36 1.10
N ASP A 82 10.41 -4.13 0.34
CA ASP A 82 11.62 -3.51 0.86
C ASP A 82 11.58 -1.97 0.85
N TYR A 83 10.56 -1.39 0.21
CA TYR A 83 10.44 0.06 0.00
C TYR A 83 9.16 0.67 0.53
N LEU A 84 8.16 -0.15 0.80
CA LEU A 84 6.82 0.25 1.25
C LEU A 84 6.52 -0.39 2.61
N PRO A 85 5.69 0.23 3.45
CA PRO A 85 5.22 -0.42 4.66
C PRO A 85 4.35 -1.62 4.28
N VAL A 86 4.57 -2.74 4.97
CA VAL A 86 3.86 -4.03 4.76
C VAL A 86 3.36 -4.52 6.12
N SER A 87 2.23 -5.24 6.14
CA SER A 87 1.76 -5.92 7.35
C SER A 87 2.86 -6.84 7.91
N GLU A 88 3.02 -6.85 9.23
CA GLU A 88 3.89 -7.81 9.93
C GLU A 88 3.28 -9.22 9.97
N ASN A 89 1.97 -9.33 9.73
CA ASN A 89 1.25 -10.60 9.69
C ASN A 89 1.38 -11.26 8.31
N SER A 90 1.54 -12.58 8.31
CA SER A 90 1.57 -13.37 7.08
C SER A 90 0.25 -13.24 6.31
N THR A 91 0.34 -12.89 5.03
CA THR A 91 -0.81 -12.80 4.12
C THR A 91 -1.57 -14.14 4.05
N ASP A 92 -0.83 -15.26 3.95
CA ASP A 92 -1.42 -16.60 3.88
C ASP A 92 -2.15 -16.97 5.17
N ASP A 93 -1.58 -16.65 6.33
CA ASP A 93 -2.21 -16.91 7.63
C ASP A 93 -3.47 -16.07 7.82
N MET A 94 -3.44 -14.78 7.46
CA MET A 94 -4.61 -13.90 7.52
C MET A 94 -5.72 -14.40 6.59
N TYR A 95 -5.36 -14.75 5.36
CA TYR A 95 -6.31 -15.29 4.40
C TYR A 95 -6.90 -16.62 4.85
N GLY A 96 -6.07 -17.52 5.39
CA GLY A 96 -6.55 -18.79 5.98
C GLY A 96 -7.60 -18.58 7.08
N GLN A 97 -7.41 -17.56 7.93
CA GLN A 97 -8.37 -17.20 8.97
C GLN A 97 -9.67 -16.63 8.38
N ILE A 98 -9.60 -15.77 7.35
CA ILE A 98 -10.78 -15.27 6.63
C ILE A 98 -11.57 -16.42 6.02
N ILE A 99 -10.91 -17.37 5.35
CA ILE A 99 -11.55 -18.58 4.80
C ILE A 99 -12.21 -19.41 5.91
N GLY A 100 -11.59 -19.51 7.08
CA GLY A 100 -12.18 -20.16 8.26
C GLY A 100 -13.48 -19.48 8.69
N MET A 101 -13.52 -18.15 8.73
CA MET A 101 -14.73 -17.38 9.04
C MET A 101 -15.83 -17.59 7.99
N ILE A 102 -15.48 -17.54 6.69
CA ILE A 102 -16.44 -17.79 5.59
C ILE A 102 -17.06 -19.19 5.72
N LYS A 103 -16.24 -20.22 5.94
CA LYS A 103 -16.72 -21.60 6.12
C LYS A 103 -17.63 -21.79 7.35
N SER A 104 -17.51 -20.91 8.33
CA SER A 104 -18.35 -20.95 9.53
C SER A 104 -19.76 -20.38 9.34
N VAL A 105 -20.01 -19.66 8.24
CA VAL A 105 -21.32 -19.08 7.88
C VAL A 105 -22.23 -20.20 7.40
N LYS A 106 -23.37 -20.40 8.08
CA LYS A 106 -24.32 -21.49 7.82
C LYS A 106 -25.40 -21.11 6.80
N ASN A 107 -25.72 -19.82 6.67
CA ASN A 107 -26.67 -19.35 5.69
C ASN A 107 -26.09 -19.53 4.27
N GLU A 108 -26.76 -20.31 3.43
CA GLU A 108 -26.29 -20.69 2.09
C GLU A 108 -26.09 -19.51 1.13
N TYR A 109 -26.97 -18.49 1.18
CA TYR A 109 -26.89 -17.31 0.32
C TYR A 109 -25.72 -16.41 0.72
N LEU A 110 -25.52 -16.19 2.02
CA LEU A 110 -24.40 -15.40 2.53
C LEU A 110 -23.07 -16.12 2.28
N SER A 111 -23.03 -17.43 2.50
CA SER A 111 -21.85 -18.24 2.21
C SER A 111 -21.51 -18.23 0.72
N ALA A 112 -22.51 -18.37 -0.18
CA ALA A 112 -22.29 -18.27 -1.63
C ALA A 112 -21.76 -16.91 -2.06
N LEU A 113 -22.29 -15.81 -1.51
CA LEU A 113 -21.80 -14.45 -1.77
C LEU A 113 -20.32 -14.29 -1.39
N LEU A 114 -19.97 -14.71 -0.17
CA LEU A 114 -18.60 -14.61 0.33
C LEU A 114 -17.63 -15.50 -0.47
N ASN A 115 -18.02 -16.71 -0.83
CA ASN A 115 -17.19 -17.60 -1.65
C ASN A 115 -16.96 -17.01 -3.04
N LYS A 116 -18.00 -16.44 -3.66
CA LYS A 116 -17.87 -15.82 -4.97
C LYS A 116 -16.83 -14.71 -4.96
N LEU A 117 -16.83 -13.85 -3.94
CA LEU A 117 -15.93 -12.70 -3.86
C LEU A 117 -14.52 -13.09 -3.38
N PHE A 118 -14.42 -13.80 -2.26
CA PHE A 118 -13.13 -14.06 -1.60
C PHE A 118 -12.43 -15.35 -2.04
N VAL A 119 -13.08 -16.22 -2.82
CA VAL A 119 -12.49 -17.50 -3.26
C VAL A 119 -12.42 -17.61 -4.78
N GLU A 120 -13.50 -17.27 -5.48
CA GLU A 120 -13.62 -17.45 -6.93
C GLU A 120 -13.04 -16.26 -7.72
N ASP A 121 -13.27 -15.04 -7.27
CA ASP A 121 -12.76 -13.82 -7.91
C ASP A 121 -11.29 -13.58 -7.55
N LYS A 122 -10.40 -14.07 -8.42
CA LYS A 122 -8.95 -13.99 -8.19
C LYS A 122 -8.40 -12.58 -8.34
N GLU A 123 -9.01 -11.75 -9.17
CA GLU A 123 -8.61 -10.37 -9.38
C GLU A 123 -8.94 -9.53 -8.15
N PHE A 124 -10.17 -9.64 -7.65
CA PHE A 124 -10.56 -9.01 -6.40
C PHE A 124 -9.68 -9.49 -5.24
N LEU A 125 -9.48 -10.80 -5.10
CA LEU A 125 -8.68 -11.36 -4.01
C LEU A 125 -7.26 -10.80 -3.99
N LYS A 126 -6.61 -10.74 -5.15
CA LYS A 126 -5.27 -10.15 -5.26
C LYS A 126 -5.28 -8.69 -4.81
N SER A 127 -6.22 -7.90 -5.33
CA SER A 127 -6.37 -6.50 -4.93
C SER A 127 -6.61 -6.36 -3.42
N PHE A 128 -7.52 -7.15 -2.85
CA PHE A 128 -7.84 -7.14 -1.41
C PHE A 128 -6.63 -7.50 -0.53
N GLN A 129 -5.78 -8.41 -0.96
CA GLN A 129 -4.58 -8.82 -0.24
C GLN A 129 -3.46 -7.78 -0.28
N GLU A 130 -3.38 -6.97 -1.33
CA GLU A 130 -2.32 -6.00 -1.54
C GLU A 130 -2.72 -4.57 -1.11
N HIS A 131 -4.04 -4.28 -0.93
CA HIS A 131 -4.52 -2.93 -0.61
C HIS A 131 -4.31 -2.53 0.84
N SER A 132 -4.21 -1.22 1.04
CA SER A 132 -4.31 -0.58 2.36
C SER A 132 -5.77 -0.39 2.77
N ALA A 133 -6.02 -0.26 4.08
CA ALA A 133 -7.32 0.17 4.59
C ALA A 133 -7.44 1.70 4.70
N ALA A 134 -6.34 2.44 4.56
CA ALA A 134 -6.32 3.89 4.65
C ALA A 134 -5.12 4.49 3.91
N LYS A 135 -5.20 5.78 3.57
CA LYS A 135 -4.11 6.49 2.91
C LYS A 135 -2.82 6.56 3.74
N THR A 136 -2.90 6.80 5.05
CA THR A 136 -1.72 7.08 5.89
C THR A 136 -1.75 6.49 7.28
N VAL A 137 -2.89 6.44 7.96
CA VAL A 137 -3.03 6.04 9.37
C VAL A 137 -3.87 4.77 9.44
N HIS A 138 -3.63 3.92 10.46
CA HIS A 138 -4.38 2.68 10.69
C HIS A 138 -4.47 1.78 9.44
N HIS A 139 -3.55 0.83 9.34
CA HIS A 139 -3.48 -0.11 8.22
C HIS A 139 -3.20 0.54 6.84
N GLY A 140 -2.48 1.69 6.80
CA GLY A 140 -2.02 2.36 5.58
C GLY A 140 -0.79 1.69 4.96
N PHE A 141 -0.79 0.36 4.83
CA PHE A 141 0.32 -0.47 4.33
C PHE A 141 -0.21 -1.62 3.48
N ILE A 142 0.69 -2.26 2.73
CA ILE A 142 0.36 -3.44 1.91
C ILE A 142 -0.20 -4.55 2.82
N GLY A 143 -1.36 -5.09 2.48
CA GLY A 143 -2.08 -6.06 3.30
C GLY A 143 -2.94 -5.46 4.42
N GLY A 144 -2.92 -4.14 4.56
CA GLY A 144 -3.65 -3.44 5.62
C GLY A 144 -5.16 -3.62 5.55
N LEU A 145 -5.75 -3.66 4.35
CA LEU A 145 -7.19 -3.89 4.18
C LEU A 145 -7.60 -5.28 4.69
N MET A 146 -6.82 -6.30 4.36
CA MET A 146 -7.08 -7.66 4.82
C MET A 146 -6.91 -7.79 6.34
N GLU A 147 -5.86 -7.19 6.91
CA GLU A 147 -5.59 -7.18 8.35
C GLU A 147 -6.71 -6.47 9.12
N HIS A 148 -7.14 -5.30 8.64
CA HIS A 148 -8.26 -4.56 9.21
C HIS A 148 -9.55 -5.38 9.18
N THR A 149 -9.92 -5.89 8.01
CA THR A 149 -11.13 -6.69 7.83
C THR A 149 -11.14 -7.93 8.73
N LEU A 150 -10.01 -8.65 8.84
CA LEU A 150 -9.89 -9.79 9.73
C LEU A 150 -10.07 -9.39 11.19
N SER A 151 -9.47 -8.28 11.62
CA SER A 151 -9.56 -7.78 13.01
C SER A 151 -10.99 -7.41 13.38
N VAL A 152 -11.68 -6.69 12.49
CA VAL A 152 -13.10 -6.34 12.67
C VAL A 152 -13.99 -7.60 12.71
N THR A 153 -13.73 -8.56 11.81
CA THR A 153 -14.50 -9.82 11.76
C THR A 153 -14.32 -10.65 13.03
N LYS A 154 -13.10 -10.75 13.58
CA LYS A 154 -12.87 -11.41 14.87
C LYS A 154 -13.64 -10.76 16.02
N LEU A 155 -13.66 -9.43 16.06
CA LEU A 155 -14.43 -8.69 17.06
C LEU A 155 -15.92 -8.96 16.91
N CYS A 156 -16.45 -8.94 15.69
CA CYS A 156 -17.83 -9.25 15.38
C CYS A 156 -18.21 -10.69 15.76
N ASP A 157 -17.33 -11.66 15.52
CA ASP A 157 -17.51 -13.06 15.93
C ASP A 157 -17.59 -13.18 17.47
N TYR A 158 -16.68 -12.54 18.18
CA TYR A 158 -16.72 -12.49 19.64
C TYR A 158 -18.04 -11.90 20.15
N MET A 159 -18.47 -10.77 19.58
CA MET A 159 -19.74 -10.13 19.96
C MET A 159 -20.96 -11.03 19.69
N ALA A 160 -20.99 -11.71 18.55
CA ALA A 160 -22.06 -12.63 18.21
C ALA A 160 -22.15 -13.83 19.16
N ASN A 161 -21.01 -14.31 19.64
CA ASN A 161 -20.96 -15.38 20.65
C ASN A 161 -21.38 -14.90 22.05
N ALA A 162 -21.04 -13.65 22.40
CA ALA A 162 -21.39 -13.06 23.70
C ALA A 162 -22.87 -12.63 23.78
N TYR A 163 -23.48 -12.28 22.66
CA TYR A 163 -24.86 -11.76 22.59
C TYR A 163 -25.74 -12.62 21.65
N PRO A 164 -26.47 -13.63 22.18
CA PRO A 164 -27.24 -14.60 21.36
C PRO A 164 -28.33 -14.01 20.48
N LEU A 165 -28.75 -12.76 20.72
CA LEU A 165 -29.75 -12.05 19.90
C LEU A 165 -29.15 -11.58 18.55
N LEU A 166 -27.81 -11.51 18.41
CA LEU A 166 -27.15 -11.12 17.17
C LEU A 166 -27.24 -12.25 16.15
N LYS A 167 -27.54 -11.89 14.92
CA LYS A 167 -27.52 -12.83 13.78
C LYS A 167 -26.09 -13.00 13.30
N ARG A 168 -25.36 -13.96 13.87
CA ARG A 168 -23.92 -14.19 13.64
C ARG A 168 -23.54 -14.20 12.17
N ASP A 169 -24.26 -15.00 11.35
CA ASP A 169 -23.92 -15.13 9.92
C ASP A 169 -24.02 -13.79 9.19
N LEU A 170 -25.03 -12.98 9.51
CA LEU A 170 -25.17 -11.65 8.92
C LEU A 170 -24.07 -10.70 9.41
N LEU A 171 -23.70 -10.75 10.69
CA LEU A 171 -22.68 -9.90 11.27
C LEU A 171 -21.29 -10.22 10.69
N ILE A 172 -20.94 -11.51 10.58
CA ILE A 172 -19.69 -11.95 9.92
C ILE A 172 -19.66 -11.54 8.46
N THR A 173 -20.78 -11.72 7.74
CA THR A 173 -20.84 -11.33 6.32
C THR A 173 -20.67 -9.82 6.17
N ALA A 174 -21.38 -9.03 6.96
CA ALA A 174 -21.27 -7.57 6.92
C ALA A 174 -19.85 -7.09 7.27
N SER A 175 -19.20 -7.69 8.28
CA SER A 175 -17.83 -7.33 8.66
C SER A 175 -16.80 -7.70 7.59
N LEU A 176 -17.00 -8.78 6.82
CA LEU A 176 -16.13 -9.13 5.70
C LEU A 176 -16.32 -8.20 4.49
N LEU A 177 -17.52 -7.65 4.31
CA LEU A 177 -17.88 -6.84 3.15
C LEU A 177 -17.76 -5.33 3.37
N HIS A 178 -17.69 -4.84 4.62
CA HIS A 178 -17.87 -3.42 4.93
C HIS A 178 -16.88 -2.49 4.21
N ASP A 179 -15.69 -2.95 3.95
CA ASP A 179 -14.59 -2.17 3.39
C ASP A 179 -14.11 -2.67 2.00
N VAL A 180 -14.85 -3.58 1.36
CA VAL A 180 -14.41 -4.12 0.03
C VAL A 180 -14.28 -3.04 -1.04
N GLY A 181 -15.07 -1.97 -0.95
CA GLY A 181 -15.02 -0.82 -1.85
C GLY A 181 -13.72 -0.02 -1.76
N LYS A 182 -12.91 -0.18 -0.70
CA LYS A 182 -11.59 0.46 -0.58
C LYS A 182 -10.64 0.08 -1.71
N THR A 183 -10.83 -1.08 -2.32
CA THR A 183 -10.08 -1.50 -3.53
C THR A 183 -10.35 -0.62 -4.75
N LYS A 184 -11.37 0.24 -4.71
CA LYS A 184 -11.70 1.24 -5.73
C LYS A 184 -11.52 2.67 -5.20
N GLU A 185 -11.75 2.89 -3.91
CA GLU A 185 -11.57 4.19 -3.27
C GLU A 185 -10.11 4.66 -3.31
N LEU A 186 -9.17 3.76 -3.05
CA LEU A 186 -7.75 4.06 -3.06
C LEU A 186 -7.07 3.45 -4.30
N SER A 187 -6.07 4.15 -4.81
CA SER A 187 -5.18 3.59 -5.83
C SER A 187 -4.21 2.59 -5.22
N SER A 188 -3.72 1.67 -6.04
CA SER A 188 -2.72 0.69 -5.61
C SER A 188 -1.41 1.37 -5.18
N PHE A 189 -0.62 0.67 -4.36
CA PHE A 189 0.75 1.07 -4.10
C PHE A 189 1.58 1.12 -5.39
N PRO A 190 2.57 2.02 -5.48
CA PRO A 190 3.16 2.86 -4.41
C PRO A 190 2.44 4.20 -4.16
N MET A 191 1.43 4.57 -4.92
CA MET A 191 0.74 5.85 -4.78
C MET A 191 -0.10 5.89 -3.50
N ASN A 192 -0.99 4.93 -3.32
CA ASN A 192 -1.90 4.81 -2.19
C ASN A 192 -2.65 6.12 -1.87
N ASP A 193 -3.29 6.69 -2.89
CA ASP A 193 -4.06 7.94 -2.77
C ASP A 193 -5.51 7.72 -3.23
N TYR A 194 -6.39 8.63 -2.89
CA TYR A 194 -7.77 8.58 -3.35
C TYR A 194 -7.85 8.64 -4.88
N THR A 195 -8.64 7.76 -5.46
CA THR A 195 -9.04 7.84 -6.87
C THR A 195 -10.12 8.92 -7.04
N ASP A 196 -10.37 9.38 -8.27
CA ASP A 196 -11.48 10.30 -8.55
C ASP A 196 -12.83 9.69 -8.13
N GLU A 197 -13.03 8.41 -8.40
CA GLU A 197 -14.23 7.66 -7.98
C GLU A 197 -14.32 7.58 -6.45
N GLY A 198 -13.21 7.31 -5.79
CA GLY A 198 -13.13 7.26 -4.32
C GLY A 198 -13.41 8.60 -3.66
N GLN A 199 -12.96 9.70 -4.25
CA GLN A 199 -13.25 11.06 -3.78
C GLN A 199 -14.75 11.41 -3.88
N LEU A 200 -15.43 10.92 -4.90
CA LEU A 200 -16.82 11.25 -5.18
C LEU A 200 -17.81 10.33 -4.46
N LEU A 201 -17.52 9.04 -4.38
CA LEU A 201 -18.45 8.00 -3.91
C LEU A 201 -18.05 7.41 -2.56
N GLY A 202 -16.76 7.48 -2.17
CA GLY A 202 -16.23 6.74 -1.04
C GLY A 202 -16.15 5.23 -1.34
N HIS A 203 -16.17 4.41 -0.28
CA HIS A 203 -16.02 2.95 -0.39
C HIS A 203 -17.28 2.14 -0.08
N ILE A 204 -18.43 2.81 0.12
CA ILE A 204 -19.74 2.19 0.48
C ILE A 204 -20.66 2.19 -0.72
#